data_28dd1278a63853f3e3d5ce0b774ad0ed
#
_entry.id   28dd1278a63853f3e3d5ce0b774ad0ed
#
_cell.length_a   1.000
_cell.length_b   1.000
_cell.length_c   1.000
_cell.angle_alpha   90.00
_cell.angle_beta   90.00
_cell.angle_gamma   90.00
#
_symmetry.space_group_name_H-M   'P 1'
#
loop_
_entity.id
_entity.type
_entity.pdbx_description
1 polymer ?
#
loop_
_entity_poly.entity_id
_entity_poly.type
_entity_poly.pdbx_seq_one_letter_code
_entity_poly.pdbx_strand_id
1 'polypeptide(L)'
;MPYVEPVSQPSETRIRVGVLGARGRMGTEVCKAVDAAPDLDLVATVDQGDELSTVTAAGAEVVVDFTTPDVVMDHVHWAIDHGIHAVVGTSGFT
;
A
#
# COMPACT_ATOMS: atom_id res chain seq x y z
N MET A 1 31.79 19.04 -0.35
CA MET A 1 31.54 17.84 -1.12
C MET A 1 30.09 17.77 -1.56
N PRO A 2 29.87 17.51 -2.83
CA PRO A 2 28.50 17.43 -3.28
C PRO A 2 27.80 16.22 -2.64
N TYR A 3 26.54 16.37 -2.46
CA TYR A 3 25.72 15.30 -1.95
C TYR A 3 25.75 14.11 -2.91
N VAL A 4 25.97 12.95 -2.37
CA VAL A 4 25.95 11.72 -3.17
C VAL A 4 24.67 10.98 -2.84
N GLU A 5 23.82 10.82 -3.84
CA GLU A 5 22.58 10.13 -3.62
C GLU A 5 22.83 8.65 -3.37
N PRO A 6 22.07 8.06 -2.45
CA PRO A 6 22.23 6.64 -2.17
C PRO A 6 21.54 5.76 -3.21
N VAL A 7 21.85 6.04 -4.46
CA VAL A 7 21.21 5.32 -5.57
C VAL A 7 21.56 3.85 -5.61
N SER A 8 22.63 3.49 -4.92
CA SER A 8 23.06 2.10 -4.87
C SER A 8 22.20 1.24 -3.95
N GLN A 9 21.21 1.85 -3.26
CA GLN A 9 20.42 1.15 -2.28
C GLN A 9 18.94 1.29 -2.57
N PRO A 10 18.48 0.92 -3.75
CA PRO A 10 17.10 1.17 -4.12
C PRO A 10 16.09 0.47 -3.22
N SER A 11 16.39 -0.75 -2.78
CA SER A 11 15.45 -1.49 -1.96
C SER A 11 15.29 -0.91 -0.57
N GLU A 12 16.37 -0.36 -0.03
CA GLU A 12 16.36 0.18 1.33
C GLU A 12 15.72 1.56 1.39
N THR A 13 15.74 2.28 0.29
CA THR A 13 15.21 3.63 0.25
C THR A 13 13.79 3.69 -0.29
N ARG A 14 13.28 2.58 -0.81
CA ARG A 14 11.92 2.54 -1.32
C ARG A 14 10.93 2.24 -0.21
N ILE A 15 9.77 2.89 -0.31
CA ILE A 15 8.68 2.64 0.62
C ILE A 15 7.91 1.45 0.10
N ARG A 16 7.74 0.44 0.93
CA ARG A 16 7.02 -0.77 0.56
C ARG A 16 5.52 -0.54 0.76
N VAL A 17 4.78 -0.68 -0.31
CA VAL A 17 3.36 -0.34 -0.37
C VAL A 17 2.53 -1.58 -0.66
N GLY A 18 1.46 -1.74 0.11
CA GLY A 18 0.41 -2.71 -0.19
C GLY A 18 -0.83 -1.98 -0.65
N VAL A 19 -1.58 -2.56 -1.57
CA VAL A 19 -2.82 -1.97 -2.05
C VAL A 19 -3.97 -2.92 -1.74
N LEU A 20 -4.96 -2.40 -1.04
CA LEU A 20 -6.19 -3.12 -0.70
C LEU A 20 -7.28 -2.66 -1.66
N GLY A 21 -8.04 -3.61 -2.20
CA GLY A 21 -8.98 -3.33 -3.27
C GLY A 21 -8.27 -3.21 -4.61
N ALA A 22 -7.21 -4.00 -4.78
CA ALA A 22 -6.28 -3.85 -5.90
C ALA A 22 -6.92 -4.13 -7.27
N ARG A 23 -7.97 -4.95 -7.30
CA ARG A 23 -8.62 -5.31 -8.57
C ARG A 23 -9.72 -4.34 -8.98
N GLY A 24 -10.08 -3.41 -8.09
CA GLY A 24 -11.03 -2.38 -8.43
C GLY A 24 -10.42 -1.37 -9.41
N ARG A 25 -11.26 -0.49 -9.94
CA ARG A 25 -10.81 0.49 -10.93
C ARG A 25 -9.70 1.39 -10.40
N MET A 26 -9.94 1.98 -9.24
CA MET A 26 -8.94 2.87 -8.64
C MET A 26 -7.74 2.08 -8.15
N GLY A 27 -7.97 0.92 -7.56
CA GLY A 27 -6.89 0.08 -7.08
C GLY A 27 -5.93 -0.32 -8.19
N THR A 28 -6.48 -0.68 -9.35
CA THR A 28 -5.67 -1.04 -10.51
C THR A 28 -4.79 0.12 -10.95
N GLU A 29 -5.36 1.33 -11.00
CA GLU A 29 -4.60 2.51 -11.41
C GLU A 29 -3.51 2.85 -10.40
N VAL A 30 -3.81 2.72 -9.13
CA VAL A 30 -2.82 2.99 -8.09
C VAL A 30 -1.69 1.96 -8.14
N CYS A 31 -2.02 0.69 -8.39
CA CYS A 31 -0.98 -0.33 -8.54
C CYS A 31 -0.02 0.02 -9.67
N LYS A 32 -0.55 0.49 -10.79
CA LYS A 32 0.29 0.91 -11.91
C LYS A 32 1.16 2.10 -11.54
N ALA A 33 0.58 3.07 -10.84
CA ALA A 33 1.31 4.27 -10.44
C ALA A 33 2.43 3.93 -9.45
N VAL A 34 2.15 3.07 -8.49
CA VAL A 34 3.14 2.66 -7.50
C VAL A 34 4.26 1.87 -8.17
N ASP A 35 3.90 0.97 -9.07
CA ASP A 35 4.87 0.14 -9.75
C ASP A 35 5.79 0.98 -10.63
N ALA A 36 5.29 2.07 -11.17
CA ALA A 36 6.07 2.97 -12.03
C ALA A 36 6.90 3.97 -11.23
N ALA A 37 6.59 4.17 -9.96
CA ALA A 37 7.28 5.18 -9.15
C ALA A 37 8.62 4.64 -8.66
N PRO A 38 9.71 5.37 -8.87
CA PRO A 38 11.04 4.87 -8.45
C PRO A 38 11.23 4.82 -6.95
N ASP A 39 10.43 5.58 -6.19
CA ASP A 39 10.54 5.65 -4.74
C ASP A 39 9.67 4.63 -4.01
N LEU A 40 8.82 3.94 -4.73
CA LEU A 40 7.84 3.04 -4.15
C LEU A 40 8.05 1.63 -4.66
N ASP A 41 7.70 0.68 -3.82
CA ASP A 41 7.83 -0.73 -4.14
C ASP A 41 6.49 -1.39 -3.86
N LEU A 42 5.83 -1.86 -4.89
CA LEU A 42 4.55 -2.54 -4.74
C LEU A 42 4.81 -3.97 -4.30
N VAL A 43 4.61 -4.25 -3.03
CA VAL A 43 4.96 -5.55 -2.45
C VAL A 43 3.77 -6.46 -2.22
N ALA A 44 2.56 -5.91 -2.20
CA ALA A 44 1.37 -6.73 -1.96
C ALA A 44 0.16 -6.11 -2.62
N THR A 45 -0.69 -6.96 -3.17
CA THR A 45 -1.99 -6.56 -3.68
C THR A 45 -3.02 -7.49 -3.07
N VAL A 46 -4.05 -6.92 -2.48
CA VAL A 46 -5.08 -7.67 -1.77
C VAL A 46 -6.44 -7.23 -2.27
N ASP A 47 -7.32 -8.17 -2.48
CA ASP A 47 -8.69 -7.88 -2.85
C ASP A 47 -9.64 -8.76 -2.04
N GLN A 48 -10.91 -8.65 -2.33
CA GLN A 48 -11.92 -9.41 -1.61
C GLN A 48 -11.61 -10.90 -1.69
N GLY A 49 -11.59 -11.55 -0.54
CA GLY A 49 -11.26 -12.96 -0.46
C GLY A 49 -9.81 -13.25 -0.16
N ASP A 50 -8.93 -12.26 -0.30
CA ASP A 50 -7.52 -12.42 0.03
C ASP A 50 -7.30 -12.06 1.51
N GLU A 51 -6.21 -12.56 2.07
CA GLU A 51 -5.92 -12.32 3.49
C GLU A 51 -5.02 -11.11 3.68
N LEU A 52 -5.32 -10.30 4.68
CA LEU A 52 -4.52 -9.15 5.02
C LEU A 52 -3.11 -9.55 5.48
N SER A 53 -2.95 -10.74 5.99
CA SER A 53 -1.64 -11.23 6.40
C SER A 53 -0.64 -11.26 5.25
N THR A 54 -1.10 -11.28 4.01
CA THR A 54 -0.24 -11.18 2.84
C THR A 54 0.56 -9.88 2.87
N VAL A 55 -0.07 -8.81 3.34
CA VAL A 55 0.55 -7.48 3.41
C VAL A 55 1.68 -7.47 4.45
N THR A 56 1.41 -8.03 5.62
CA THR A 56 2.44 -8.08 6.67
C THR A 56 3.58 -9.01 6.28
N ALA A 57 3.26 -10.13 5.67
CA ALA A 57 4.26 -11.08 5.22
C ALA A 57 5.18 -10.46 4.15
N ALA A 58 4.65 -9.57 3.34
CA ALA A 58 5.44 -8.89 2.31
C ALA A 58 6.25 -7.72 2.86
N GLY A 59 6.04 -7.35 4.11
CA GLY A 59 6.79 -6.27 4.73
C GLY A 59 6.35 -4.88 4.34
N ALA A 60 5.08 -4.70 4.01
CA ALA A 60 4.57 -3.39 3.63
C ALA A 60 4.64 -2.41 4.79
N GLU A 61 5.02 -1.19 4.50
CA GLU A 61 5.09 -0.10 5.47
C GLU A 61 3.85 0.78 5.40
N VAL A 62 3.23 0.81 4.23
CA VAL A 62 2.05 1.63 3.96
C VAL A 62 1.06 0.79 3.19
N VAL A 63 -0.22 0.94 3.51
CA VAL A 63 -1.28 0.36 2.69
C VAL A 63 -2.16 1.48 2.16
N VAL A 64 -2.58 1.35 0.92
CA VAL A 64 -3.55 2.25 0.31
C VAL A 64 -4.83 1.46 0.13
N ASP A 65 -5.91 1.94 0.71
CA ASP A 65 -7.16 1.19 0.80
C ASP A 65 -8.23 1.80 -0.10
N PHE A 66 -8.65 1.03 -1.09
CA PHE A 66 -9.74 1.40 -2.00
C PHE A 66 -10.92 0.45 -1.87
N THR A 67 -11.04 -0.18 -0.71
CA THR A 67 -12.18 -1.06 -0.45
C THR A 67 -13.44 -0.25 -0.12
N THR A 68 -14.52 -0.95 0.19
CA THR A 68 -15.79 -0.28 0.45
C THR A 68 -15.83 0.31 1.85
N PRO A 69 -16.67 1.34 2.08
CA PRO A 69 -16.73 2.00 3.39
C PRO A 69 -17.06 1.07 4.55
N ASP A 70 -17.78 0.00 4.29
CA ASP A 70 -18.17 -0.93 5.35
C ASP A 70 -17.02 -1.75 5.91
N VAL A 71 -15.92 -1.88 5.19
CA VAL A 71 -14.76 -2.66 5.66
C VAL A 71 -13.52 -1.81 5.87
N VAL A 72 -13.50 -0.57 5.37
CA VAL A 72 -12.28 0.23 5.40
C VAL A 72 -11.81 0.52 6.83
N MET A 73 -12.72 0.73 7.76
CA MET A 73 -12.34 1.00 9.14
C MET A 73 -11.70 -0.21 9.80
N ASP A 74 -12.16 -1.40 9.48
CA ASP A 74 -11.52 -2.62 9.97
C ASP A 74 -10.09 -2.72 9.44
N HIS A 75 -9.88 -2.34 8.20
CA HIS A 75 -8.55 -2.35 7.61
C HIS A 75 -7.64 -1.32 8.26
N VAL A 76 -8.17 -0.13 8.56
CA VAL A 76 -7.40 0.92 9.24
C VAL A 76 -6.95 0.44 10.62
N HIS A 77 -7.88 -0.14 11.38
CA HIS A 77 -7.54 -0.67 12.70
C HIS A 77 -6.50 -1.78 12.60
N TRP A 78 -6.66 -2.67 11.64
CA TRP A 78 -5.70 -3.73 11.42
C TRP A 78 -4.30 -3.16 11.12
N ALA A 79 -4.24 -2.14 10.27
CA ALA A 79 -2.96 -1.51 9.91
C ALA A 79 -2.29 -0.88 11.12
N ILE A 80 -3.07 -0.16 11.94
CA ILE A 80 -2.55 0.47 13.14
C ILE A 80 -1.98 -0.58 14.09
N ASP A 81 -2.69 -1.70 14.25
CA ASP A 81 -2.25 -2.76 15.13
C ASP A 81 -0.94 -3.41 14.67
N HIS A 82 -0.66 -3.33 13.38
CA HIS A 82 0.54 -3.93 12.81
C HIS A 82 1.62 -2.90 12.50
N GLY A 83 1.43 -1.66 12.95
CA GLY A 83 2.42 -0.61 12.72
C GLY A 83 2.56 -0.18 11.26
N ILE A 84 1.50 -0.34 10.49
CA ILE A 84 1.47 0.00 9.08
C ILE A 84 0.67 1.29 8.89
N HIS A 85 1.20 2.22 8.13
CA HIS A 85 0.49 3.46 7.81
C HIS A 85 -0.62 3.17 6.81
N ALA A 86 -1.79 3.73 7.05
CA ALA A 86 -2.93 3.53 6.17
C ALA A 86 -3.31 4.82 5.46
N VAL A 87 -3.43 4.75 4.15
CA VAL A 87 -3.94 5.83 3.32
C VAL A 87 -5.27 5.37 2.75
N VAL A 88 -6.34 6.08 3.08
CA VAL A 88 -7.67 5.69 2.66
C VAL A 88 -8.06 6.47 1.41
N GLY A 89 -8.26 5.74 0.33
CA GLY A 89 -8.72 6.31 -0.93
C GLY A 89 -10.16 5.92 -1.26
N THR A 90 -10.85 5.31 -0.29
CA THR A 90 -12.22 4.85 -0.50
C THR A 90 -13.15 6.06 -0.66
N SER A 91 -13.97 6.02 -1.69
CA SER A 91 -14.98 7.04 -1.91
C SER A 91 -16.32 6.56 -1.36
N GLY A 92 -17.26 7.49 -1.20
CA GLY A 92 -18.58 7.13 -0.71
C GLY A 92 -18.81 7.41 0.75
N PHE A 93 -17.88 8.06 1.39
CA PHE A 93 -18.08 8.59 2.75
C PHE A 93 -18.85 9.89 2.61
N THR A 94 -20.11 9.86 2.88
CA THR A 94 -20.91 11.09 2.79
C THR A 94 -21.87 11.21 3.95
#